data_3e2b460069e4490f2c7bdc3c04f4561c
#
_entry.id   3e2b460069e4490f2c7bdc3c04f4561c
#
_cell.length_a   1.000
_cell.length_b   1.000
_cell.length_c   1.000
_cell.angle_alpha   90.00
_cell.angle_beta   90.00
_cell.angle_gamma   90.00
#
_symmetry.space_group_name_H-M   'P 1'
#
loop_
_entity.id
_entity.type
_entity.pdbx_description
1 polymer ?
#
loop_
_entity_poly.entity_id
_entity_poly.type
_entity_poly.pdbx_seq_one_letter_code
_entity_poly.pdbx_strand_id
1 'polypeptide(L)'
;FELKYGCNPNQKPAKIFMEDGSDLPIEILCGRPGYINFLDAFNSWQLVKEIKEALGMPAATSFKHVSPTSAAVGTPMSDALKKACFVDDSEGLDDSPLALAYARARGTDRMSAFGDWIALSDVCDATTAKLIKREVSDGIIAPGYTEEALEILKTKKKGNYNLVKIDPAYVPAVQEKKQVFGITFEQGRNN
;
A
#
# COMPACT_ATOMS: atom_id res chain seq x y z
N PHE A 1 18.78 -2.23 -2.04
CA PHE A 1 18.47 -1.27 -0.96
C PHE A 1 18.74 -1.90 0.40
N GLU A 2 19.63 -1.27 1.20
CA GLU A 2 20.03 -1.76 2.51
C GLU A 2 18.95 -1.45 3.55
N LEU A 3 18.64 -2.43 4.41
CA LEU A 3 17.68 -2.33 5.50
C LEU A 3 18.40 -2.24 6.84
N LYS A 4 17.76 -1.63 7.83
CA LYS A 4 18.31 -1.55 9.19
C LYS A 4 18.49 -2.93 9.83
N TYR A 5 17.55 -3.84 9.58
CA TYR A 5 17.51 -5.25 9.99
C TYR A 5 16.42 -5.99 9.23
N GLY A 6 16.38 -7.31 9.33
CA GLY A 6 15.34 -8.16 8.73
C GLY A 6 14.02 -8.13 9.48
N CYS A 7 13.37 -9.28 9.67
CA CYS A 7 12.12 -9.36 10.46
C CYS A 7 12.34 -8.94 11.91
N ASN A 8 13.50 -9.23 12.48
CA ASN A 8 13.84 -8.91 13.86
C ASN A 8 15.16 -8.11 13.95
N PRO A 9 15.36 -7.29 15.00
CA PRO A 9 16.54 -6.42 15.12
C PRO A 9 17.90 -7.11 15.08
N ASN A 10 17.98 -8.38 15.46
CA ASN A 10 19.19 -9.20 15.44
C ASN A 10 19.51 -9.79 14.06
N GLN A 11 18.58 -9.74 13.11
CA GLN A 11 18.76 -10.31 11.77
C GLN A 11 19.46 -9.30 10.85
N LYS A 12 20.77 -9.28 10.91
CA LYS A 12 21.66 -8.40 10.13
C LYS A 12 22.78 -9.21 9.48
N PRO A 13 23.24 -8.81 8.29
CA PRO A 13 22.75 -7.72 7.43
C PRO A 13 21.37 -8.02 6.84
N ALA A 14 20.67 -6.99 6.32
CA ALA A 14 19.41 -7.14 5.64
C ALA A 14 19.32 -6.19 4.43
N LYS A 15 18.74 -6.65 3.34
CA LYS A 15 18.56 -5.86 2.11
C LYS A 15 17.38 -6.39 1.28
N ILE A 16 16.88 -5.55 0.39
CA ILE A 16 16.02 -5.95 -0.73
C ILE A 16 16.76 -5.67 -2.05
N PHE A 17 16.60 -6.52 -3.02
CA PHE A 17 17.27 -6.41 -4.33
C PHE A 17 16.57 -7.27 -5.37
N MET A 18 16.79 -6.96 -6.65
CA MET A 18 16.37 -7.82 -7.75
C MET A 18 17.41 -8.93 -7.98
N GLU A 19 16.94 -10.17 -8.13
CA GLU A 19 17.81 -11.35 -8.30
C GLU A 19 18.70 -11.26 -9.55
N ASP A 20 18.19 -10.61 -10.59
CA ASP A 20 18.90 -10.36 -11.86
C ASP A 20 19.87 -9.17 -11.83
N GLY A 21 19.94 -8.47 -10.69
CA GLY A 21 20.81 -7.31 -10.50
C GLY A 21 20.26 -6.01 -11.10
N SER A 22 19.03 -6.00 -11.63
CA SER A 22 18.38 -4.79 -12.09
C SER A 22 17.99 -3.86 -10.92
N ASP A 23 17.63 -2.63 -11.24
CA ASP A 23 17.12 -1.69 -10.23
C ASP A 23 15.76 -2.14 -9.71
N LEU A 24 15.47 -1.81 -8.44
CA LEU A 24 14.17 -2.03 -7.84
C LEU A 24 13.09 -1.22 -8.58
N PRO A 25 11.92 -1.81 -8.87
CA PRO A 25 10.82 -1.09 -9.56
C PRO A 25 10.08 -0.12 -8.63
N ILE A 26 10.77 0.47 -7.67
CA ILE A 26 10.23 1.39 -6.69
C ILE A 26 11.12 2.60 -6.46
N GLU A 27 10.50 3.68 -6.00
CA GLU A 27 11.15 4.88 -5.51
C GLU A 27 10.62 5.19 -4.09
N ILE A 28 11.52 5.44 -3.13
CA ILE A 28 11.13 5.85 -1.77
C ILE A 28 11.12 7.37 -1.73
N LEU A 29 9.93 7.94 -1.67
CA LEU A 29 9.73 9.40 -1.70
C LEU A 29 9.86 10.05 -0.32
N CYS A 30 9.62 9.27 0.73
CA CYS A 30 9.72 9.72 2.12
C CYS A 30 9.83 8.51 3.07
N GLY A 31 10.41 8.73 4.23
CA GLY A 31 10.56 7.71 5.26
C GLY A 31 11.70 6.71 5.00
N ARG A 32 11.70 5.65 5.78
CA ARG A 32 12.67 4.56 5.67
C ARG A 32 11.99 3.23 5.99
N PRO A 33 11.30 2.63 5.02
CA PRO A 33 10.60 1.37 5.23
C PRO A 33 11.53 0.25 5.69
N GLY A 34 11.07 -0.57 6.62
CA GLY A 34 11.77 -1.76 7.07
C GLY A 34 11.37 -3.02 6.29
N TYR A 35 11.92 -4.15 6.69
CA TYR A 35 11.70 -5.45 6.05
C TYR A 35 10.20 -5.82 5.98
N ILE A 36 9.50 -5.76 7.11
CA ILE A 36 8.06 -6.07 7.16
C ILE A 36 7.25 -5.05 6.37
N ASN A 37 7.62 -3.77 6.39
CA ASN A 37 6.95 -2.74 5.59
C ASN A 37 7.00 -3.07 4.09
N PHE A 38 8.14 -3.54 3.58
CA PHE A 38 8.23 -3.95 2.17
C PHE A 38 7.45 -5.23 1.86
N LEU A 39 7.37 -6.18 2.79
CA LEU A 39 6.50 -7.34 2.63
C LEU A 39 5.02 -6.91 2.52
N ASP A 40 4.57 -6.01 3.40
CA ASP A 40 3.23 -5.44 3.32
C ASP A 40 3.03 -4.67 2.01
N ALA A 41 4.00 -3.82 1.62
CA ALA A 41 3.93 -3.01 0.40
C ALA A 41 3.75 -3.87 -0.85
N PHE A 42 4.59 -4.87 -1.05
CA PHE A 42 4.55 -5.66 -2.27
C PHE A 42 3.36 -6.63 -2.31
N ASN A 43 2.99 -7.22 -1.18
CA ASN A 43 1.80 -8.08 -1.13
C ASN A 43 0.51 -7.27 -1.33
N SER A 44 0.40 -6.10 -0.73
CA SER A 44 -0.75 -5.21 -0.93
C SER A 44 -0.84 -4.66 -2.35
N TRP A 45 0.30 -4.36 -2.97
CA TRP A 45 0.36 -3.92 -4.36
C TRP A 45 -0.14 -5.00 -5.34
N GLN A 46 0.29 -6.26 -5.16
CA GLN A 46 -0.21 -7.38 -5.97
C GLN A 46 -1.75 -7.43 -5.92
N LEU A 47 -2.33 -7.40 -4.73
CA LEU A 47 -3.77 -7.48 -4.55
C LEU A 47 -4.50 -6.30 -5.19
N VAL A 48 -4.05 -5.07 -4.95
CA VAL A 48 -4.75 -3.89 -5.47
C VAL A 48 -4.64 -3.78 -6.99
N LYS A 49 -3.51 -4.20 -7.56
CA LYS A 49 -3.31 -4.26 -9.01
C LYS A 49 -4.26 -5.28 -9.66
N GLU A 50 -4.34 -6.48 -9.10
CA GLU A 50 -5.24 -7.55 -9.58
C GLU A 50 -6.71 -7.13 -9.50
N ILE A 51 -7.15 -6.50 -8.41
CA ILE A 51 -8.51 -5.98 -8.28
C ILE A 51 -8.81 -4.94 -9.37
N LYS A 52 -7.88 -4.01 -9.60
CA LYS A 52 -8.01 -2.98 -10.64
C LYS A 52 -8.10 -3.60 -12.03
N GLU A 53 -7.27 -4.57 -12.35
CA GLU A 53 -7.28 -5.26 -13.64
C GLU A 53 -8.57 -6.05 -13.85
N ALA A 54 -9.05 -6.74 -12.82
CA ALA A 54 -10.26 -7.55 -12.90
C ALA A 54 -11.55 -6.72 -12.99
N LEU A 55 -11.65 -5.60 -12.30
CA LEU A 55 -12.88 -4.81 -12.16
C LEU A 55 -12.89 -3.50 -12.93
N GLY A 56 -11.74 -3.04 -13.43
CA GLY A 56 -11.61 -1.76 -14.14
C GLY A 56 -11.85 -0.52 -13.28
N MET A 57 -11.90 -0.67 -11.96
CA MET A 57 -12.21 0.41 -11.01
C MET A 57 -11.01 0.72 -10.12
N PRO A 58 -10.83 1.99 -9.66
CA PRO A 58 -9.88 2.30 -8.63
C PRO A 58 -10.09 1.45 -7.39
N ALA A 59 -9.00 0.93 -6.84
CA ALA A 59 -9.01 0.01 -5.70
C ALA A 59 -8.01 0.45 -4.62
N ALA A 60 -8.32 0.10 -3.39
CA ALA A 60 -7.45 0.30 -2.24
C ALA A 60 -7.45 -0.94 -1.34
N THR A 61 -6.32 -1.18 -0.67
CA THR A 61 -6.17 -2.25 0.32
C THR A 61 -5.53 -1.71 1.58
N SER A 62 -5.86 -2.36 2.70
CA SER A 62 -5.21 -2.17 3.99
C SER A 62 -4.57 -3.49 4.39
N PHE A 63 -3.28 -3.47 4.69
CA PHE A 63 -2.49 -4.65 5.06
C PHE A 63 -1.92 -4.51 6.46
N LYS A 64 -1.88 -5.61 7.18
CA LYS A 64 -1.22 -5.71 8.46
C LYS A 64 -0.65 -7.11 8.66
N HIS A 65 0.61 -7.17 9.13
CA HIS A 65 1.30 -8.46 9.33
C HIS A 65 1.32 -9.33 8.07
N VAL A 66 1.58 -8.69 6.92
CA VAL A 66 1.67 -9.35 5.60
C VAL A 66 0.34 -10.01 5.17
N SER A 67 -0.79 -9.54 5.71
CA SER A 67 -2.12 -10.05 5.37
C SER A 67 -3.10 -8.89 5.13
N PRO A 68 -4.09 -9.06 4.22
CA PRO A 68 -5.10 -8.05 4.01
C PRO A 68 -6.05 -7.97 5.22
N THR A 69 -6.22 -6.79 5.79
CA THR A 69 -7.34 -6.52 6.70
C THR A 69 -8.60 -6.26 5.89
N SER A 70 -8.44 -5.66 4.72
CA SER A 70 -9.53 -5.31 3.82
C SER A 70 -9.04 -4.93 2.42
N ALA A 71 -9.97 -4.99 1.47
CA ALA A 71 -9.81 -4.46 0.12
C ALA A 71 -11.16 -3.92 -0.38
N ALA A 72 -11.15 -2.86 -1.17
CA ALA A 72 -12.37 -2.31 -1.75
C ALA A 72 -12.11 -1.55 -3.05
N VAL A 73 -13.17 -1.34 -3.81
CA VAL A 73 -13.18 -0.52 -5.03
C VAL A 73 -14.01 0.75 -4.84
N GLY A 74 -13.79 1.73 -5.71
CA GLY A 74 -14.36 3.07 -5.64
C GLY A 74 -15.83 3.16 -6.07
N THR A 75 -16.71 2.40 -5.42
CA THR A 75 -18.15 2.52 -5.64
C THR A 75 -18.76 3.59 -4.71
N PRO A 76 -19.87 4.25 -5.12
CA PRO A 76 -20.54 5.28 -4.31
C PRO A 76 -20.89 4.78 -2.89
N MET A 77 -20.86 5.68 -1.93
CA MET A 77 -21.22 5.40 -0.53
C MET A 77 -22.51 6.12 -0.16
N SER A 78 -23.43 5.41 0.50
CA SER A 78 -24.60 6.05 1.14
C SER A 78 -24.15 6.88 2.34
N ASP A 79 -24.98 7.85 2.77
CA ASP A 79 -24.68 8.67 3.95
C ASP A 79 -24.52 7.82 5.22
N ALA A 80 -25.29 6.75 5.34
CA ALA A 80 -25.17 5.81 6.44
C ALA A 80 -23.80 5.11 6.44
N LEU A 81 -23.30 4.71 5.25
CA LEU A 81 -21.98 4.07 5.11
C LEU A 81 -20.85 5.07 5.36
N LYS A 82 -20.98 6.31 4.87
CA LYS A 82 -20.00 7.38 5.16
C LYS A 82 -19.84 7.60 6.65
N LYS A 83 -20.96 7.68 7.39
CA LYS A 83 -20.94 7.78 8.85
C LYS A 83 -20.29 6.56 9.51
N ALA A 84 -20.64 5.36 9.09
CA ALA A 84 -20.06 4.12 9.61
C ALA A 84 -18.55 4.04 9.37
N CYS A 85 -18.06 4.59 8.26
CA CYS A 85 -16.63 4.67 7.92
C CYS A 85 -15.93 5.92 8.48
N PHE A 86 -16.65 6.80 9.19
CA PHE A 86 -16.12 8.06 9.74
C PHE A 86 -15.53 9.00 8.67
N VAL A 87 -16.23 9.14 7.54
CA VAL A 87 -15.83 9.99 6.40
C VAL A 87 -16.95 10.91 5.92
N ASP A 88 -18.03 11.02 6.67
CA ASP A 88 -19.18 11.86 6.35
C ASP A 88 -18.88 13.37 6.37
N ASP A 89 -17.78 13.76 6.99
CA ASP A 89 -17.24 15.12 7.01
C ASP A 89 -16.19 15.40 5.91
N SER A 90 -15.96 14.44 5.00
CA SER A 90 -14.87 14.53 4.03
C SER A 90 -15.32 15.20 2.74
N GLU A 91 -14.84 16.42 2.51
CA GLU A 91 -15.13 17.19 1.29
C GLU A 91 -14.51 16.53 0.05
N GLY A 92 -15.26 16.50 -1.05
CA GLY A 92 -14.81 15.95 -2.34
C GLY A 92 -14.70 14.41 -2.38
N LEU A 93 -15.20 13.71 -1.35
CA LEU A 93 -15.14 12.25 -1.30
C LEU A 93 -15.83 11.59 -2.51
N ASP A 94 -17.04 12.09 -2.87
CA ASP A 94 -17.82 11.51 -3.96
C ASP A 94 -17.22 11.76 -5.35
N ASP A 95 -16.32 12.75 -5.47
CA ASP A 95 -15.66 13.13 -6.72
C ASP A 95 -14.35 12.33 -6.93
N SER A 96 -13.90 11.60 -5.93
CA SER A 96 -12.68 10.77 -6.00
C SER A 96 -13.00 9.28 -5.80
N PRO A 97 -13.10 8.50 -6.89
CA PRO A 97 -13.29 7.05 -6.78
C PRO A 97 -12.18 6.35 -5.97
N LEU A 98 -10.96 6.86 -6.01
CA LEU A 98 -9.85 6.32 -5.21
C LEU A 98 -10.05 6.59 -3.72
N ALA A 99 -10.51 7.78 -3.35
CA ALA A 99 -10.85 8.11 -1.97
C ALA A 99 -12.01 7.26 -1.45
N LEU A 100 -13.04 7.00 -2.28
CA LEU A 100 -14.12 6.07 -1.96
C LEU A 100 -13.61 4.65 -1.73
N ALA A 101 -12.69 4.15 -2.58
CA ALA A 101 -12.07 2.84 -2.40
C ALA A 101 -11.33 2.76 -1.07
N TYR A 102 -10.51 3.76 -0.76
CA TYR A 102 -9.77 3.81 0.50
C TYR A 102 -10.70 3.91 1.73
N ALA A 103 -11.70 4.78 1.68
CA ALA A 103 -12.67 4.93 2.76
C ALA A 103 -13.40 3.63 3.08
N ARG A 104 -13.82 2.89 2.04
CA ARG A 104 -14.43 1.56 2.18
C ARG A 104 -13.46 0.52 2.75
N ALA A 105 -12.26 0.43 2.19
CA ALA A 105 -11.25 -0.52 2.66
C ALA A 105 -10.92 -0.26 4.14
N ARG A 106 -10.57 0.97 4.48
CA ARG A 106 -10.24 1.34 5.86
C ARG A 106 -11.40 1.18 6.82
N GLY A 107 -12.61 1.52 6.38
CA GLY A 107 -13.84 1.47 7.19
C GLY A 107 -14.34 0.06 7.49
N THR A 108 -13.91 -0.96 6.74
CA THR A 108 -14.35 -2.36 6.91
C THR A 108 -13.97 -2.92 8.28
N ASP A 109 -12.72 -2.71 8.71
CA ASP A 109 -12.23 -3.10 10.04
C ASP A 109 -11.18 -2.10 10.51
N ARG A 110 -11.63 -1.03 11.14
CA ARG A 110 -10.77 0.06 11.61
C ARG A 110 -9.81 -0.36 12.73
N MET A 111 -10.18 -1.37 13.53
CA MET A 111 -9.33 -1.87 14.61
C MET A 111 -8.14 -2.64 14.03
N SER A 112 -8.39 -3.58 13.13
CA SER A 112 -7.31 -4.35 12.49
C SER A 112 -6.43 -3.48 11.58
N ALA A 113 -7.01 -2.43 10.98
CA ALA A 113 -6.31 -1.51 10.12
C ALA A 113 -5.46 -0.45 10.86
N PHE A 114 -5.52 -0.39 12.19
CA PHE A 114 -4.72 0.57 12.97
C PHE A 114 -3.22 0.26 12.85
N GLY A 115 -2.45 1.21 12.29
CA GLY A 115 -1.03 1.01 12.01
C GLY A 115 -0.77 0.14 10.78
N ASP A 116 -1.66 0.18 9.78
CA ASP A 116 -1.60 -0.60 8.55
C ASP A 116 -0.54 -0.09 7.55
N TRP A 117 -0.43 -0.87 6.47
CA TRP A 117 0.15 -0.45 5.21
C TRP A 117 -0.93 -0.34 4.14
N ILE A 118 -0.91 0.75 3.39
CA ILE A 118 -1.93 1.06 2.37
C ILE A 118 -1.37 0.80 0.98
N ALA A 119 -2.16 0.19 0.10
CA ALA A 119 -1.89 0.18 -1.33
C ALA A 119 -3.05 0.82 -2.10
N LEU A 120 -2.70 1.62 -3.10
CA LEU A 120 -3.64 2.27 -4.01
C LEU A 120 -3.32 1.86 -5.45
N SER A 121 -4.35 1.54 -6.23
CA SER A 121 -4.17 1.11 -7.63
C SER A 121 -3.85 2.25 -8.58
N ASP A 122 -4.19 3.48 -8.21
CA ASP A 122 -4.10 4.68 -9.05
C ASP A 122 -3.27 5.76 -8.34
N VAL A 123 -2.92 6.81 -9.07
CA VAL A 123 -2.21 7.97 -8.53
C VAL A 123 -2.99 8.55 -7.36
N CYS A 124 -2.35 8.64 -6.19
CA CYS A 124 -2.96 9.20 -4.99
C CYS A 124 -3.27 10.67 -5.18
N ASP A 125 -4.54 11.04 -5.13
CA ASP A 125 -5.01 12.42 -5.17
C ASP A 125 -5.06 13.08 -3.79
N ALA A 126 -5.32 14.38 -3.77
CA ALA A 126 -5.38 15.17 -2.54
C ALA A 126 -6.50 14.72 -1.59
N THR A 127 -7.67 14.34 -2.11
CA THR A 127 -8.80 13.87 -1.31
C THR A 127 -8.44 12.57 -0.58
N THR A 128 -7.86 11.61 -1.30
CA THR A 128 -7.36 10.36 -0.71
C THR A 128 -6.27 10.63 0.33
N ALA A 129 -5.32 11.52 0.02
CA ALA A 129 -4.24 11.89 0.94
C ALA A 129 -4.77 12.53 2.25
N LYS A 130 -5.80 13.37 2.17
CA LYS A 130 -6.46 13.98 3.35
C LYS A 130 -7.08 12.91 4.27
N LEU A 131 -7.73 11.90 3.70
CA LEU A 131 -8.26 10.77 4.47
C LEU A 131 -7.13 9.98 5.15
N ILE A 132 -6.09 9.62 4.39
CA ILE A 132 -4.93 8.89 4.90
C ILE A 132 -4.23 9.66 6.02
N LYS A 133 -4.14 10.98 5.90
CA LYS A 133 -3.51 11.83 6.92
C LYS A 133 -4.18 11.70 8.29
N ARG A 134 -5.48 11.48 8.34
CA ARG A 134 -6.27 11.35 9.58
C ARG A 134 -6.01 10.03 10.31
N GLU A 135 -5.60 9.00 9.58
CA GLU A 135 -5.50 7.63 10.10
C GLU A 135 -4.09 7.29 10.62
N VAL A 136 -4.00 6.38 11.57
CA VAL A 136 -2.73 5.81 11.99
C VAL A 136 -2.34 4.71 11.02
N SER A 137 -1.24 4.92 10.30
CA SER A 137 -0.74 4.05 9.23
C SER A 137 0.78 4.08 9.23
N ASP A 138 1.43 3.00 8.79
CA ASP A 138 2.88 2.90 8.72
C ASP A 138 3.44 3.39 7.39
N GLY A 139 2.69 3.24 6.33
CA GLY A 139 3.11 3.67 5.01
C GLY A 139 2.10 3.36 3.92
N ILE A 140 2.48 3.73 2.71
CA ILE A 140 1.66 3.60 1.51
C ILE A 140 2.51 3.28 0.30
N ILE A 141 1.97 2.47 -0.60
CA ILE A 141 2.49 2.23 -1.94
C ILE A 141 1.42 2.60 -2.98
N ALA A 142 1.82 3.33 -4.01
CA ALA A 142 0.97 3.74 -5.11
C ALA A 142 1.80 3.93 -6.39
N PRO A 143 1.19 3.93 -7.59
CA PRO A 143 1.90 4.18 -8.85
C PRO A 143 2.40 5.63 -8.98
N GLY A 144 1.88 6.53 -8.16
CA GLY A 144 2.26 7.94 -8.12
C GLY A 144 1.45 8.71 -7.09
N TYR A 145 1.77 9.98 -6.97
CA TYR A 145 1.11 10.93 -6.07
C TYR A 145 1.00 12.27 -6.79
N THR A 146 -0.14 12.95 -6.67
CA THR A 146 -0.20 14.35 -7.09
C THR A 146 0.70 15.19 -6.19
N GLU A 147 1.12 16.36 -6.65
CA GLU A 147 1.98 17.26 -5.88
C GLU A 147 1.32 17.61 -4.54
N GLU A 148 0.04 17.97 -4.56
CA GLU A 148 -0.73 18.27 -3.35
C GLU A 148 -0.83 17.06 -2.40
N ALA A 149 -1.09 15.85 -2.92
CA ALA A 149 -1.14 14.64 -2.12
C ALA A 149 0.21 14.36 -1.44
N LEU A 150 1.31 14.56 -2.18
CA LEU A 150 2.65 14.36 -1.67
C LEU A 150 2.99 15.34 -0.55
N GLU A 151 2.63 16.63 -0.69
CA GLU A 151 2.78 17.63 0.35
C GLU A 151 2.01 17.27 1.62
N ILE A 152 0.74 16.84 1.48
CA ILE A 152 -0.10 16.42 2.59
C ILE A 152 0.54 15.24 3.34
N LEU A 153 0.93 14.20 2.61
CA LEU A 153 1.42 12.95 3.21
C LEU A 153 2.81 13.09 3.82
N LYS A 154 3.69 13.92 3.25
CA LYS A 154 5.02 14.20 3.83
C LYS A 154 4.96 14.86 5.22
N THR A 155 3.84 15.50 5.58
CA THR A 155 3.68 16.05 6.94
C THR A 155 3.38 15.00 8.01
N LYS A 156 2.95 13.78 7.61
CA LYS A 156 2.65 12.68 8.54
C LYS A 156 3.91 12.22 9.28
N LYS A 157 3.71 11.69 10.50
CA LYS A 157 4.81 11.18 11.35
C LYS A 157 6.00 12.13 11.46
N LYS A 158 5.72 13.43 11.51
CA LYS A 158 6.77 14.48 11.58
C LYS A 158 7.78 14.39 10.43
N GLY A 159 7.30 14.08 9.22
CA GLY A 159 8.13 13.95 8.03
C GLY A 159 8.78 12.58 7.82
N ASN A 160 8.35 11.56 8.55
CA ASN A 160 8.90 10.20 8.46
C ASN A 160 7.87 9.15 8.00
N TYR A 161 6.75 9.57 7.41
CA TYR A 161 5.77 8.64 6.87
C TYR A 161 6.35 7.93 5.64
N ASN A 162 6.20 6.61 5.58
CA ASN A 162 6.76 5.84 4.47
C ASN A 162 5.92 6.02 3.20
N LEU A 163 6.48 6.69 2.22
CA LEU A 163 5.86 6.89 0.90
C LEU A 163 6.68 6.14 -0.16
N VAL A 164 6.08 5.13 -0.76
CA VAL A 164 6.71 4.32 -1.80
C VAL A 164 5.93 4.51 -3.11
N LYS A 165 6.65 4.86 -4.17
CA LYS A 165 6.14 4.86 -5.54
C LYS A 165 6.59 3.58 -6.22
N ILE A 166 5.69 2.91 -6.92
CA ILE A 166 5.99 1.70 -7.71
C ILE A 166 5.77 1.98 -9.19
N ASP A 167 6.62 1.39 -10.03
CA ASP A 167 6.39 1.36 -11.47
C ASP A 167 5.19 0.44 -11.78
N PRO A 168 4.05 0.97 -12.24
CA PRO A 168 2.87 0.15 -12.53
C PRO A 168 3.07 -0.77 -13.74
N ALA A 169 4.06 -0.48 -14.60
CA ALA A 169 4.39 -1.29 -15.76
C ALA A 169 5.27 -2.50 -15.41
N TYR A 170 5.84 -2.53 -14.20
CA TYR A 170 6.67 -3.66 -13.78
C TYR A 170 5.84 -4.95 -13.72
N VAL A 171 6.37 -5.97 -14.38
CA VAL A 171 5.82 -7.33 -14.38
C VAL A 171 6.87 -8.26 -13.78
N PRO A 172 6.56 -8.93 -12.65
CA PRO A 172 7.49 -9.87 -12.05
C PRO A 172 7.70 -11.12 -12.93
N ALA A 173 8.80 -11.83 -12.69
CA ALA A 173 9.08 -13.10 -13.38
C ALA A 173 7.91 -14.09 -13.24
N VAL A 174 7.73 -14.95 -14.24
CA VAL A 174 6.65 -15.98 -14.26
C VAL A 174 6.78 -16.96 -13.09
N GLN A 175 8.01 -17.22 -12.64
CA GLN A 175 8.28 -18.08 -11.51
C GLN A 175 8.68 -17.25 -10.29
N GLU A 176 8.19 -17.64 -9.13
CA GLU A 176 8.57 -17.06 -7.86
C GLU A 176 9.25 -18.09 -6.96
N LYS A 177 10.17 -17.62 -6.13
CA LYS A 177 10.98 -18.44 -5.24
C LYS A 177 10.82 -18.00 -3.79
N LYS A 178 10.85 -18.97 -2.89
CA LYS A 178 10.86 -18.77 -1.45
C LYS A 178 11.85 -19.72 -0.81
N GLN A 179 12.63 -19.22 0.14
CA GLN A 179 13.57 -20.05 0.89
C GLN A 179 13.09 -20.29 2.33
N VAL A 180 13.14 -21.55 2.75
CA VAL A 180 12.85 -21.97 4.13
C VAL A 180 13.91 -22.98 4.53
N PHE A 181 14.63 -22.75 5.61
CA PHE A 181 15.69 -23.60 6.12
C PHE A 181 16.77 -23.95 5.03
N GLY A 182 17.10 -22.97 4.18
CA GLY A 182 18.06 -23.16 3.08
C GLY A 182 17.51 -23.93 1.87
N ILE A 183 16.28 -24.42 1.91
CA ILE A 183 15.62 -25.11 0.81
C ILE A 183 14.81 -24.09 0.01
N THR A 184 15.02 -24.05 -1.30
CA THR A 184 14.29 -23.18 -2.21
C THR A 184 13.06 -23.89 -2.74
N PHE A 185 11.91 -23.23 -2.56
CA PHE A 185 10.65 -23.58 -3.23
C PHE A 185 10.50 -22.68 -4.45
N GLU A 186 10.11 -23.26 -5.56
CA GLU A 186 9.85 -22.55 -6.81
C GLU A 186 8.47 -22.93 -7.32
N GLN A 187 7.69 -21.94 -7.75
CA GLN A 187 6.35 -22.15 -8.33
C GLN A 187 6.05 -21.11 -9.40
N GLY A 188 5.10 -21.41 -10.27
CA GLY A 188 4.51 -20.40 -11.15
C GLY A 188 3.68 -19.41 -10.32
N ARG A 189 3.61 -18.16 -10.79
CA ARG A 189 2.70 -17.18 -10.20
C ARG A 189 1.25 -17.55 -10.48
N ASN A 190 0.36 -17.11 -9.61
CA ASN A 190 -1.06 -17.14 -9.87
C ASN A 190 -1.39 -16.25 -11.08
N ASN A 191 -2.15 -16.76 -12.04
CA ASN A 191 -2.55 -16.12 -13.30
C ASN A 191 -4.03 -16.38 -13.61
#